data_a0be1b01e9e60bd774b89cc451897fb4
#
_entry.id   a0be1b01e9e60bd774b89cc451897fb4
#
_cell.length_a   1.000
_cell.length_b   1.000
_cell.length_c   1.000
_cell.angle_alpha   90.00
_cell.angle_beta   90.00
_cell.angle_gamma   90.00
#
_symmetry.space_group_name_H-M   'P 1'
#
loop_
_entity.id
_entity.type
_entity.pdbx_description
1 polymer ?
#
loop_
_entity_poly.entity_id
_entity_poly.type
_entity_poly.pdbx_seq_one_letter_code
_entity_poly.pdbx_strand_id
1 'polypeptide(L)'
;MSITLEEVLTSLRVVALPMKTKFRGISIRETALFRGDAGWAEFAPFVEYDPRECVPWLESAIEEATTNFDNQYRSTIAVNATVPASDDEVEIEKILSWYPGVDTVKIKVGTGIKEDLIRIARVRKILPSAKIRIDVNGSWKIDDAVFNIRTIYGEVAGNFLEYVEQPVATLDELRELKERLIVDVKIAGDEVLRKASNPFALDLSGAIDVLMLKVAPLGGIKRSLELAAHHKLPVVVSSALESAVGISHGLRLASAIEKLDYACGLATGALFEEDLATLPINNGAMSVNTPVIDDERLERFAATPERLEWWRNRITEVWKLRRRA
;
A
#
# COMPACT_ATOMS: atom_id res chain seq x y z
N MET A 1 -17.99 2.74 20.06
CA MET A 1 -18.23 1.55 20.93
C MET A 1 -17.06 0.59 20.77
N SER A 2 -16.78 -0.30 21.71
CA SER A 2 -15.66 -1.26 21.59
C SER A 2 -16.20 -2.60 21.12
N ILE A 3 -15.71 -3.12 20.01
CA ILE A 3 -16.02 -4.48 19.54
C ILE A 3 -15.28 -5.52 20.39
N THR A 4 -15.91 -6.67 20.63
CA THR A 4 -15.33 -7.81 21.36
C THR A 4 -14.72 -8.83 20.39
N LEU A 5 -13.81 -9.69 20.89
CA LEU A 5 -13.31 -10.81 20.11
C LEU A 5 -14.40 -11.75 19.63
N GLU A 6 -15.41 -11.99 20.46
CA GLU A 6 -16.55 -12.86 20.12
C GLU A 6 -17.35 -12.29 18.93
N GLU A 7 -17.64 -10.98 18.93
CA GLU A 7 -18.31 -10.31 17.81
C GLU A 7 -17.48 -10.37 16.52
N VAL A 8 -16.16 -10.13 16.61
CA VAL A 8 -15.23 -10.27 15.47
C VAL A 8 -15.29 -11.69 14.92
N LEU A 9 -15.17 -12.72 15.77
CA LEU A 9 -15.14 -14.11 15.32
C LEU A 9 -16.50 -14.63 14.84
N THR A 10 -17.61 -14.09 15.34
CA THR A 10 -18.96 -14.43 14.90
C THR A 10 -19.26 -13.92 13.51
N SER A 11 -18.83 -12.69 13.19
CA SER A 11 -19.01 -12.07 11.88
C SER A 11 -17.91 -12.39 10.86
N LEU A 12 -16.87 -13.14 11.26
CA LEU A 12 -15.70 -13.43 10.45
C LEU A 12 -16.06 -14.09 9.11
N ARG A 13 -15.52 -13.52 8.04
CA ARG A 13 -15.45 -14.10 6.69
C ARG A 13 -14.01 -14.07 6.22
N VAL A 14 -13.57 -15.12 5.57
CA VAL A 14 -12.25 -15.17 4.93
C VAL A 14 -12.44 -15.43 3.46
N VAL A 15 -11.84 -14.62 2.64
CA VAL A 15 -11.92 -14.75 1.18
C VAL A 15 -10.52 -14.92 0.58
N ALA A 16 -10.46 -15.58 -0.56
CA ALA A 16 -9.26 -15.85 -1.35
C ALA A 16 -9.44 -15.25 -2.75
N LEU A 17 -8.96 -14.03 -2.95
CA LEU A 17 -9.15 -13.26 -4.18
C LEU A 17 -8.07 -13.61 -5.21
N PRO A 18 -8.43 -14.12 -6.42
CA PRO A 18 -7.48 -14.40 -7.47
C PRO A 18 -6.95 -13.12 -8.10
N MET A 19 -5.68 -13.16 -8.50
CA MET A 19 -4.98 -12.02 -9.08
C MET A 19 -4.75 -12.21 -10.58
N LYS A 20 -4.90 -11.15 -11.37
CA LYS A 20 -4.64 -11.12 -12.82
C LYS A 20 -3.17 -11.37 -13.17
N THR A 21 -2.28 -11.00 -12.26
CA THR A 21 -0.83 -11.20 -12.40
C THR A 21 -0.21 -11.44 -11.04
N LYS A 22 0.92 -12.13 -11.01
CA LYS A 22 1.65 -12.41 -9.78
C LYS A 22 2.22 -11.12 -9.19
N PHE A 23 1.92 -10.85 -7.92
CA PHE A 23 2.40 -9.68 -7.20
C PHE A 23 2.92 -10.10 -5.81
N ARG A 24 4.09 -9.61 -5.38
CA ARG A 24 4.77 -10.06 -4.14
C ARG A 24 4.92 -11.59 -4.01
N GLY A 25 5.01 -12.29 -5.12
CA GLY A 25 5.15 -13.75 -5.12
C GLY A 25 3.84 -14.52 -4.97
N ILE A 26 2.69 -13.86 -4.79
CA ILE A 26 1.37 -14.50 -4.66
C ILE A 26 0.52 -14.30 -5.91
N SER A 27 -0.36 -15.26 -6.19
CA SER A 27 -1.41 -15.23 -7.23
C SER A 27 -2.83 -15.27 -6.65
N ILE A 28 -2.94 -15.46 -5.34
CA ILE A 28 -4.18 -15.42 -4.57
C ILE A 28 -3.92 -14.57 -3.32
N ARG A 29 -4.80 -13.62 -3.05
CA ARG A 29 -4.76 -12.79 -1.85
C ARG A 29 -5.86 -13.23 -0.89
N GLU A 30 -5.46 -13.81 0.24
CA GLU A 30 -6.40 -14.06 1.33
C GLU A 30 -6.56 -12.81 2.20
N THR A 31 -7.80 -12.54 2.62
CA THR A 31 -8.13 -11.48 3.55
C THR A 31 -9.24 -11.92 4.49
N ALA A 32 -9.13 -11.52 5.75
CA ALA A 32 -10.14 -11.75 6.77
C ALA A 32 -10.99 -10.48 6.96
N LEU A 33 -12.29 -10.64 6.89
CA LEU A 33 -13.28 -9.57 7.03
C LEU A 33 -14.14 -9.84 8.25
N PHE A 34 -14.48 -8.79 8.97
CA PHE A 34 -15.48 -8.86 10.04
C PHE A 34 -16.33 -7.59 10.07
N ARG A 35 -17.43 -7.60 10.78
CA ARG A 35 -18.40 -6.51 10.78
C ARG A 35 -18.60 -5.94 12.18
N GLY A 36 -18.60 -4.61 12.28
CA GLY A 36 -19.00 -3.87 13.46
C GLY A 36 -20.10 -2.84 13.15
N ASP A 37 -20.35 -1.93 14.08
CA ASP A 37 -21.41 -0.90 13.97
C ASP A 37 -21.18 0.06 12.80
N ALA A 38 -19.92 0.33 12.43
CA ALA A 38 -19.56 1.20 11.31
C ALA A 38 -19.55 0.47 9.95
N GLY A 39 -19.65 -0.85 9.92
CA GLY A 39 -19.68 -1.65 8.69
C GLY A 39 -18.65 -2.77 8.65
N TRP A 40 -18.30 -3.19 7.43
CA TRP A 40 -17.24 -4.17 7.19
C TRP A 40 -15.87 -3.56 7.41
N ALA A 41 -14.95 -4.38 7.93
CA ALA A 41 -13.55 -4.05 8.13
C ALA A 41 -12.66 -5.19 7.68
N GLU A 42 -11.42 -4.85 7.31
CA GLU A 42 -10.47 -5.79 6.76
C GLU A 42 -9.24 -5.98 7.65
N PHE A 43 -8.96 -7.24 8.03
CA PHE A 43 -7.71 -7.67 8.66
C PHE A 43 -6.96 -8.57 7.68
N ALA A 44 -5.96 -8.02 6.99
CA ALA A 44 -5.27 -8.71 5.91
C ALA A 44 -3.73 -8.58 5.95
N PRO A 45 -3.05 -8.85 7.09
CA PRO A 45 -1.61 -8.96 7.08
C PRO A 45 -1.20 -10.13 6.17
N PHE A 46 0.01 -10.05 5.60
CA PHE A 46 0.53 -11.19 4.84
C PHE A 46 0.77 -12.38 5.77
N VAL A 47 0.57 -13.59 5.22
CA VAL A 47 0.58 -14.83 6.03
C VAL A 47 1.93 -15.12 6.68
N GLU A 48 3.01 -14.63 6.09
CA GLU A 48 4.38 -14.76 6.59
C GLU A 48 4.73 -13.82 7.76
N TYR A 49 3.89 -12.81 8.04
CA TYR A 49 4.19 -11.85 9.11
C TYR A 49 4.05 -12.46 10.51
N ASP A 50 4.91 -12.04 11.42
CA ASP A 50 4.80 -12.43 12.83
C ASP A 50 3.51 -11.87 13.47
N PRO A 51 2.86 -12.57 14.40
CA PRO A 51 1.66 -12.09 15.07
C PRO A 51 1.79 -10.71 15.74
N ARG A 52 2.97 -10.34 16.22
CA ARG A 52 3.22 -9.00 16.81
C ARG A 52 3.20 -7.91 15.74
N GLU A 53 3.76 -8.20 14.57
CA GLU A 53 3.71 -7.28 13.41
C GLU A 53 2.27 -7.06 12.93
N CYS A 54 1.36 -8.01 13.20
CA CYS A 54 -0.03 -7.93 12.82
C CYS A 54 -0.91 -7.12 13.81
N VAL A 55 -0.41 -6.74 14.99
CA VAL A 55 -1.18 -5.98 15.99
C VAL A 55 -1.70 -4.66 15.41
N PRO A 56 -0.91 -3.80 14.76
CA PRO A 56 -1.42 -2.57 14.17
C PRO A 56 -2.51 -2.82 13.10
N TRP A 57 -2.39 -3.89 12.32
CA TRP A 57 -3.40 -4.27 11.33
C TRP A 57 -4.75 -4.58 11.97
N LEU A 58 -4.75 -5.27 13.11
CA LEU A 58 -5.99 -5.55 13.85
C LEU A 58 -6.57 -4.29 14.49
N GLU A 59 -5.72 -3.39 15.01
CA GLU A 59 -6.18 -2.09 15.52
C GLU A 59 -6.84 -1.25 14.42
N SER A 60 -6.24 -1.22 13.21
CA SER A 60 -6.82 -0.56 12.05
C SER A 60 -8.18 -1.15 11.67
N ALA A 61 -8.28 -2.48 11.61
CA ALA A 61 -9.54 -3.15 11.29
C ALA A 61 -10.63 -2.90 12.36
N ILE A 62 -10.26 -2.85 13.64
CA ILE A 62 -11.19 -2.51 14.72
C ILE A 62 -11.64 -1.05 14.59
N GLU A 63 -10.73 -0.12 14.31
CA GLU A 63 -11.09 1.27 14.06
C GLU A 63 -12.08 1.38 12.90
N GLU A 64 -11.82 0.69 11.78
CA GLU A 64 -12.69 0.65 10.60
C GLU A 64 -14.09 0.11 10.93
N ALA A 65 -14.16 -0.98 11.72
CA ALA A 65 -15.42 -1.61 12.12
C ALA A 65 -16.27 -0.77 13.07
N THR A 66 -15.66 0.16 13.83
CA THR A 66 -16.30 0.83 14.97
C THR A 66 -16.39 2.34 14.84
N THR A 67 -15.77 2.95 13.84
CA THR A 67 -15.67 4.41 13.72
C THR A 67 -16.14 4.88 12.34
N ASN A 68 -17.07 5.84 12.33
CA ASN A 68 -17.43 6.60 11.14
C ASN A 68 -16.50 7.82 11.01
N PHE A 69 -15.90 8.02 9.85
CA PHE A 69 -15.03 9.14 9.55
C PHE A 69 -15.74 10.12 8.62
N ASP A 70 -16.09 11.31 9.14
CA ASP A 70 -16.85 12.33 8.42
C ASP A 70 -15.99 13.48 7.88
N ASN A 71 -14.76 13.64 8.39
CA ASN A 71 -13.87 14.74 7.98
C ASN A 71 -13.13 14.40 6.70
N GLN A 72 -13.54 15.03 5.60
CA GLN A 72 -12.95 14.85 4.28
C GLN A 72 -12.67 16.21 3.64
N TYR A 73 -11.40 16.42 3.25
CA TYR A 73 -11.03 17.59 2.44
C TYR A 73 -11.36 17.40 0.96
N ARG A 74 -11.59 16.15 0.51
CA ARG A 74 -11.89 15.81 -0.88
C ARG A 74 -12.71 14.53 -1.00
N SER A 75 -13.53 14.45 -2.05
CA SER A 75 -14.38 13.29 -2.35
C SER A 75 -13.76 12.33 -3.38
N THR A 76 -12.65 12.74 -4.02
CA THR A 76 -11.91 11.92 -4.99
C THR A 76 -10.42 11.98 -4.70
N ILE A 77 -9.73 10.87 -4.91
CA ILE A 77 -8.29 10.71 -4.66
C ILE A 77 -7.61 10.34 -5.98
N ALA A 78 -6.64 11.15 -6.42
CA ALA A 78 -5.77 10.79 -7.52
C ALA A 78 -4.94 9.54 -7.16
N VAL A 79 -4.84 8.58 -8.08
CA VAL A 79 -4.16 7.31 -7.85
C VAL A 79 -3.11 7.02 -8.91
N ASN A 80 -2.09 6.23 -8.55
CA ASN A 80 -1.08 5.76 -9.49
C ASN A 80 -1.37 4.33 -9.98
N ALA A 81 -0.92 4.02 -11.18
CA ALA A 81 -0.77 2.65 -11.63
C ALA A 81 0.37 1.95 -10.88
N THR A 82 0.29 0.63 -10.73
CA THR A 82 1.36 -0.20 -10.17
C THR A 82 1.75 -1.27 -11.17
N VAL A 83 3.02 -1.26 -11.60
CA VAL A 83 3.59 -2.23 -12.52
C VAL A 83 4.49 -3.18 -11.73
N PRO A 84 4.15 -4.49 -11.67
CA PRO A 84 4.99 -5.53 -11.09
C PRO A 84 6.34 -5.66 -11.81
N ALA A 85 7.19 -6.54 -11.30
CA ALA A 85 8.47 -6.88 -11.93
C ALA A 85 8.26 -7.80 -13.16
N SER A 86 7.61 -7.28 -14.22
CA SER A 86 7.45 -7.92 -15.52
C SER A 86 8.30 -7.22 -16.56
N ASP A 87 8.92 -8.01 -17.44
CA ASP A 87 9.75 -7.53 -18.54
C ASP A 87 9.07 -7.74 -19.92
N ASP A 88 7.83 -8.26 -19.94
CA ASP A 88 7.02 -8.40 -21.14
C ASP A 88 6.28 -7.10 -21.46
N GLU A 89 6.54 -6.52 -22.64
CA GLU A 89 5.89 -5.29 -23.11
C GLU A 89 4.36 -5.44 -23.22
N VAL A 90 3.88 -6.58 -23.70
CA VAL A 90 2.45 -6.86 -23.84
C VAL A 90 1.77 -6.96 -22.46
N GLU A 91 2.44 -7.60 -21.50
CA GLU A 91 1.94 -7.67 -20.14
C GLU A 91 1.92 -6.28 -19.49
N ILE A 92 2.96 -5.46 -19.67
CA ILE A 92 3.01 -4.08 -19.13
C ILE A 92 1.88 -3.23 -19.74
N GLU A 93 1.66 -3.30 -21.05
CA GLU A 93 0.56 -2.58 -21.72
C GLU A 93 -0.80 -3.03 -21.16
N LYS A 94 -1.01 -4.33 -21.02
CA LYS A 94 -2.22 -4.90 -20.41
C LYS A 94 -2.41 -4.40 -18.97
N ILE A 95 -1.35 -4.41 -18.16
CA ILE A 95 -1.41 -3.91 -16.77
C ILE A 95 -1.80 -2.45 -16.75
N LEU A 96 -1.15 -1.60 -17.56
CA LEU A 96 -1.45 -0.17 -17.60
C LEU A 96 -2.89 0.12 -18.06
N SER A 97 -3.48 -0.74 -18.90
CA SER A 97 -4.88 -0.61 -19.32
C SER A 97 -5.90 -0.76 -18.18
N TRP A 98 -5.52 -1.35 -17.07
CA TRP A 98 -6.38 -1.46 -15.86
C TRP A 98 -6.48 -0.16 -15.07
N TYR A 99 -5.69 0.87 -15.43
CA TYR A 99 -5.58 2.14 -14.72
C TYR A 99 -5.93 3.33 -15.64
N PRO A 100 -7.19 3.48 -16.04
CA PRO A 100 -7.59 4.51 -17.01
C PRO A 100 -7.33 5.93 -16.49
N GLY A 101 -6.61 6.72 -17.30
CA GLY A 101 -6.38 8.14 -17.07
C GLY A 101 -5.37 8.49 -15.99
N VAL A 102 -4.58 7.54 -15.48
CA VAL A 102 -3.49 7.85 -14.53
C VAL A 102 -2.36 8.62 -15.22
N ASP A 103 -1.77 9.54 -14.49
CA ASP A 103 -0.57 10.30 -14.89
C ASP A 103 0.70 9.92 -14.12
N THR A 104 0.60 8.94 -13.26
CA THR A 104 1.68 8.51 -12.37
C THR A 104 1.75 6.98 -12.34
N VAL A 105 2.95 6.43 -12.48
CA VAL A 105 3.20 4.98 -12.49
C VAL A 105 4.27 4.61 -11.48
N LYS A 106 3.94 3.72 -10.56
CA LYS A 106 4.90 3.08 -9.65
C LYS A 106 5.37 1.76 -10.24
N ILE A 107 6.67 1.59 -10.42
CA ILE A 107 7.31 0.45 -11.07
C ILE A 107 8.13 -0.31 -10.03
N LYS A 108 7.88 -1.61 -9.89
CA LYS A 108 8.74 -2.49 -9.08
C LYS A 108 10.07 -2.71 -9.78
N VAL A 109 11.16 -2.47 -9.06
CA VAL A 109 12.55 -2.60 -9.51
C VAL A 109 13.36 -3.47 -8.54
N GLY A 110 14.62 -3.77 -8.90
CA GLY A 110 15.52 -4.57 -8.06
C GLY A 110 15.74 -5.99 -8.58
N THR A 111 15.28 -6.30 -9.81
CA THR A 111 15.58 -7.58 -10.49
C THR A 111 16.91 -7.56 -11.24
N GLY A 112 17.45 -6.37 -11.50
CA GLY A 112 18.68 -6.08 -12.22
C GLY A 112 18.53 -4.78 -12.99
N ILE A 113 19.59 -3.96 -13.03
CA ILE A 113 19.50 -2.61 -13.62
C ILE A 113 19.08 -2.65 -15.11
N LYS A 114 19.50 -3.65 -15.87
CA LYS A 114 19.13 -3.77 -17.28
C LYS A 114 17.64 -4.05 -17.46
N GLU A 115 17.12 -5.01 -16.71
CA GLU A 115 15.71 -5.40 -16.71
C GLU A 115 14.85 -4.24 -16.20
N ASP A 116 15.29 -3.56 -15.14
CA ASP A 116 14.61 -2.41 -14.57
C ASP A 116 14.53 -1.24 -15.59
N LEU A 117 15.62 -0.94 -16.31
CA LEU A 117 15.61 0.10 -17.36
C LEU A 117 14.72 -0.28 -18.54
N ILE A 118 14.71 -1.55 -18.98
CA ILE A 118 13.82 -2.03 -20.03
C ILE A 118 12.36 -1.81 -19.62
N ARG A 119 12.01 -2.18 -18.38
CA ARG A 119 10.65 -2.00 -17.81
C ARG A 119 10.25 -0.53 -17.78
N ILE A 120 11.12 0.32 -17.28
CA ILE A 120 10.91 1.78 -17.22
C ILE A 120 10.74 2.35 -18.64
N ALA A 121 11.59 1.99 -19.58
CA ALA A 121 11.51 2.45 -20.97
C ALA A 121 10.17 2.04 -21.63
N ARG A 122 9.69 0.83 -21.37
CA ARG A 122 8.38 0.36 -21.87
C ARG A 122 7.22 1.16 -21.31
N VAL A 123 7.21 1.39 -19.98
CA VAL A 123 6.21 2.27 -19.36
C VAL A 123 6.25 3.66 -19.97
N ARG A 124 7.42 4.23 -20.17
CA ARG A 124 7.63 5.55 -20.79
C ARG A 124 7.16 5.60 -22.25
N LYS A 125 7.34 4.51 -23.00
CA LYS A 125 6.84 4.40 -24.38
C LYS A 125 5.31 4.48 -24.44
N ILE A 126 4.63 3.82 -23.48
CA ILE A 126 3.15 3.75 -23.42
C ILE A 126 2.57 5.04 -22.83
N LEU A 127 3.17 5.59 -21.78
CA LEU A 127 2.75 6.80 -21.07
C LEU A 127 3.91 7.83 -21.02
N PRO A 128 4.21 8.54 -22.12
CA PRO A 128 5.40 9.40 -22.24
C PRO A 128 5.47 10.56 -21.24
N SER A 129 4.32 11.07 -20.80
CA SER A 129 4.21 12.20 -19.87
C SER A 129 4.02 11.78 -18.42
N ALA A 130 3.91 10.47 -18.13
CA ALA A 130 3.65 10.01 -16.78
C ALA A 130 4.86 10.26 -15.86
N LYS A 131 4.57 10.64 -14.62
CA LYS A 131 5.54 10.62 -13.52
C LYS A 131 5.87 9.19 -13.17
N ILE A 132 7.14 8.92 -12.97
CA ILE A 132 7.65 7.61 -12.62
C ILE A 132 8.02 7.58 -11.14
N ARG A 133 7.64 6.52 -10.47
CA ARG A 133 8.09 6.13 -9.13
C ARG A 133 8.70 4.76 -9.22
N ILE A 134 9.79 4.53 -8.54
CA ILE A 134 10.37 3.20 -8.44
C ILE A 134 10.29 2.72 -7.00
N ASP A 135 9.99 1.44 -6.82
CA ASP A 135 9.85 0.81 -5.51
C ASP A 135 10.78 -0.40 -5.42
N VAL A 136 11.73 -0.30 -4.52
CA VAL A 136 12.86 -1.23 -4.34
C VAL A 136 12.62 -2.19 -3.17
N ASN A 137 11.72 -1.85 -2.26
CA ASN A 137 11.44 -2.59 -1.02
C ASN A 137 12.67 -2.85 -0.14
N GLY A 138 13.62 -1.90 -0.11
CA GLY A 138 14.82 -1.96 0.74
C GLY A 138 15.87 -2.99 0.31
N SER A 139 15.83 -3.45 -0.95
CA SER A 139 16.63 -4.58 -1.40
C SER A 139 18.02 -4.23 -1.91
N TRP A 140 18.31 -2.96 -2.22
CA TRP A 140 19.62 -2.56 -2.69
C TRP A 140 20.61 -2.34 -1.55
N LYS A 141 21.89 -2.61 -1.83
CA LYS A 141 23.01 -2.08 -1.04
C LYS A 141 23.27 -0.63 -1.44
N ILE A 142 23.93 0.12 -0.58
CA ILE A 142 24.15 1.57 -0.78
C ILE A 142 24.86 1.88 -2.12
N ASP A 143 25.92 1.13 -2.45
CA ASP A 143 26.68 1.35 -3.69
C ASP A 143 25.82 1.09 -4.93
N ASP A 144 25.04 0.00 -4.90
CA ASP A 144 24.09 -0.34 -5.96
C ASP A 144 22.97 0.72 -6.04
N ALA A 145 22.47 1.19 -4.90
CA ALA A 145 21.43 2.21 -4.85
C ALA A 145 21.91 3.53 -5.47
N VAL A 146 23.10 4.00 -5.13
CA VAL A 146 23.71 5.21 -5.72
C VAL A 146 23.86 5.06 -7.24
N PHE A 147 24.39 3.93 -7.70
CA PHE A 147 24.59 3.66 -9.13
C PHE A 147 23.25 3.56 -9.88
N ASN A 148 22.32 2.74 -9.36
CA ASN A 148 21.03 2.47 -10.01
C ASN A 148 20.15 3.73 -10.07
N ILE A 149 20.06 4.50 -8.99
CA ILE A 149 19.27 5.74 -8.96
C ILE A 149 19.81 6.75 -9.97
N ARG A 150 21.12 6.95 -10.02
CA ARG A 150 21.74 7.88 -11.00
C ARG A 150 21.49 7.44 -12.43
N THR A 151 21.58 6.13 -12.70
CA THR A 151 21.36 5.56 -14.03
C THR A 151 19.89 5.74 -14.44
N ILE A 152 18.95 5.39 -13.55
CA ILE A 152 17.50 5.54 -13.80
C ILE A 152 17.14 7.03 -13.97
N TYR A 153 17.69 7.91 -13.13
CA TYR A 153 17.46 9.36 -13.22
C TYR A 153 17.88 9.93 -14.57
N GLY A 154 19.00 9.47 -15.12
CA GLY A 154 19.44 9.84 -16.47
C GLY A 154 18.50 9.34 -17.55
N GLU A 155 18.03 8.09 -17.45
CA GLU A 155 17.15 7.45 -18.44
C GLU A 155 15.75 8.09 -18.50
N VAL A 156 15.18 8.46 -17.35
CA VAL A 156 13.84 9.09 -17.29
C VAL A 156 13.86 10.60 -17.49
N ALA A 157 14.99 11.20 -17.89
CA ALA A 157 15.17 12.64 -18.00
C ALA A 157 14.85 13.39 -16.68
N GLY A 158 15.29 12.84 -15.55
CA GLY A 158 15.30 13.42 -14.20
C GLY A 158 13.96 13.90 -13.65
N ASN A 159 13.37 14.93 -14.26
CA ASN A 159 12.12 15.55 -13.82
C ASN A 159 10.87 14.65 -13.88
N PHE A 160 10.96 13.49 -14.51
CA PHE A 160 9.88 12.49 -14.51
C PHE A 160 10.01 11.48 -13.36
N LEU A 161 11.17 11.34 -12.70
CA LEU A 161 11.35 10.51 -11.52
C LEU A 161 10.86 11.27 -10.29
N GLU A 162 9.62 10.99 -9.86
CA GLU A 162 8.97 11.72 -8.78
C GLU A 162 9.57 11.38 -7.41
N TYR A 163 9.84 10.09 -7.15
CA TYR A 163 10.59 9.62 -6.00
C TYR A 163 11.07 8.16 -6.15
N VAL A 164 12.02 7.79 -5.28
CA VAL A 164 12.46 6.41 -5.08
C VAL A 164 11.94 5.92 -3.72
N GLU A 165 11.11 4.86 -3.72
CA GLU A 165 10.54 4.29 -2.51
C GLU A 165 11.47 3.22 -1.94
N GLN A 166 11.87 3.40 -0.69
CA GLN A 166 12.69 2.51 0.14
C GLN A 166 13.84 1.83 -0.64
N PRO A 167 14.83 2.61 -1.12
CA PRO A 167 15.93 2.04 -1.90
C PRO A 167 16.84 1.09 -1.11
N VAL A 168 17.07 1.38 0.17
CA VAL A 168 17.91 0.61 1.09
C VAL A 168 17.16 0.28 2.38
N ALA A 169 17.69 -0.60 3.23
CA ALA A 169 16.91 -1.23 4.31
C ALA A 169 16.71 -0.35 5.54
N THR A 170 17.69 0.45 5.93
CA THR A 170 17.72 1.16 7.23
C THR A 170 17.74 2.69 7.08
N LEU A 171 17.37 3.40 8.15
CA LEU A 171 17.42 4.87 8.17
C LEU A 171 18.86 5.41 8.01
N ASP A 172 19.84 4.75 8.61
CA ASP A 172 21.23 5.18 8.50
C ASP A 172 21.75 5.02 7.07
N GLU A 173 21.40 3.91 6.41
CA GLU A 173 21.70 3.72 4.99
C GLU A 173 20.97 4.75 4.10
N LEU A 174 19.73 5.13 4.42
CA LEU A 174 19.01 6.18 3.69
C LEU A 174 19.69 7.54 3.83
N ARG A 175 20.19 7.89 5.02
CA ARG A 175 20.99 9.13 5.23
C ARG A 175 22.28 9.11 4.40
N GLU A 176 23.06 8.03 4.52
CA GLU A 176 24.27 7.86 3.74
C GLU A 176 24.00 7.91 2.23
N LEU A 177 22.95 7.25 1.78
CA LEU A 177 22.52 7.30 0.38
C LEU A 177 22.26 8.73 -0.07
N LYS A 178 21.48 9.51 0.70
CA LYS A 178 21.16 10.90 0.35
C LYS A 178 22.38 11.82 0.32
N GLU A 179 23.35 11.62 1.21
CA GLU A 179 24.62 12.35 1.19
C GLU A 179 25.45 12.04 -0.06
N ARG A 180 25.36 10.81 -0.58
CA ARG A 180 26.13 10.34 -1.75
C ARG A 180 25.43 10.59 -3.09
N LEU A 181 24.12 10.85 -3.08
CA LEU A 181 23.37 11.16 -4.29
C LEU A 181 23.69 12.58 -4.77
N ILE A 182 24.11 12.69 -6.04
CA ILE A 182 24.37 13.98 -6.71
C ILE A 182 23.21 14.41 -7.61
N VAL A 183 22.12 13.63 -7.65
CA VAL A 183 20.90 13.91 -8.41
C VAL A 183 19.80 14.37 -7.47
N ASP A 184 18.98 15.33 -7.93
CA ASP A 184 17.85 15.85 -7.16
C ASP A 184 16.64 14.93 -7.33
N VAL A 185 16.57 13.88 -6.50
CA VAL A 185 15.45 12.96 -6.44
C VAL A 185 15.01 12.75 -4.99
N LYS A 186 13.72 12.71 -4.77
CA LYS A 186 13.13 12.47 -3.44
C LYS A 186 13.21 11.00 -3.06
N ILE A 187 13.37 10.74 -1.77
CA ILE A 187 13.31 9.41 -1.18
C ILE A 187 12.03 9.28 -0.37
N ALA A 188 11.24 8.24 -0.64
CA ALA A 188 10.05 7.90 0.14
C ALA A 188 10.35 6.73 1.09
N GLY A 189 9.94 6.85 2.36
CA GLY A 189 10.10 5.79 3.37
C GLY A 189 8.82 4.99 3.54
N ASP A 190 8.88 3.67 3.36
CA ASP A 190 7.80 2.70 3.62
C ASP A 190 8.19 1.73 4.75
N GLU A 191 9.11 0.80 4.48
CA GLU A 191 9.50 -0.25 5.41
C GLU A 191 10.06 0.29 6.72
N VAL A 192 10.85 1.34 6.66
CA VAL A 192 11.43 1.98 7.86
C VAL A 192 10.36 2.53 8.80
N LEU A 193 9.18 2.85 8.32
CA LEU A 193 8.05 3.33 9.13
C LEU A 193 7.21 2.17 9.66
N ARG A 194 6.68 1.34 8.74
CA ARG A 194 5.70 0.32 9.09
C ARG A 194 6.27 -0.86 9.86
N LYS A 195 7.60 -1.08 9.81
CA LYS A 195 8.30 -2.12 10.58
C LYS A 195 8.90 -1.60 11.89
N ALA A 196 8.86 -0.30 12.13
CA ALA A 196 9.34 0.26 13.37
C ALA A 196 8.44 -0.12 14.54
N SER A 197 9.02 -0.50 15.66
CA SER A 197 8.28 -0.75 16.91
C SER A 197 7.56 0.50 17.42
N ASN A 198 8.16 1.68 17.21
CA ASN A 198 7.55 2.97 17.45
C ASN A 198 7.91 3.96 16.34
N PRO A 199 7.05 4.13 15.31
CA PRO A 199 7.32 5.04 14.21
C PRO A 199 7.39 6.53 14.62
N PHE A 200 6.81 6.92 15.75
CA PHE A 200 6.92 8.29 16.29
C PHE A 200 8.32 8.61 16.86
N ALA A 201 9.06 7.62 17.29
CA ALA A 201 10.40 7.80 17.85
C ALA A 201 11.51 7.87 16.77
N LEU A 202 11.17 7.72 15.50
CA LEU A 202 12.15 7.75 14.41
C LEU A 202 12.59 9.18 14.14
N ASP A 203 13.89 9.39 14.05
CA ASP A 203 14.46 10.59 13.44
C ASP A 203 14.54 10.39 11.92
N LEU A 204 13.64 11.00 11.17
CA LEU A 204 13.57 10.92 9.71
C LEU A 204 14.40 12.00 9.01
N SER A 205 15.03 12.91 9.77
CA SER A 205 15.82 14.03 9.22
C SER A 205 16.96 13.51 8.36
N GLY A 206 17.08 14.05 7.14
CA GLY A 206 18.13 13.66 6.19
C GLY A 206 17.99 12.24 5.63
N ALA A 207 17.00 11.44 6.06
CA ALA A 207 16.80 10.08 5.59
C ALA A 207 15.75 9.99 4.46
N ILE A 208 14.60 10.66 4.63
CA ILE A 208 13.51 10.63 3.66
C ILE A 208 12.93 12.02 3.41
N ASP A 209 12.24 12.18 2.29
CA ASP A 209 11.56 13.41 1.88
C ASP A 209 10.04 13.24 1.82
N VAL A 210 9.55 12.00 1.73
CA VAL A 210 8.14 11.65 1.59
C VAL A 210 7.79 10.52 2.55
N LEU A 211 6.71 10.72 3.30
CA LEU A 211 6.18 9.77 4.26
C LEU A 211 5.16 8.85 3.56
N MET A 212 5.46 7.55 3.48
CA MET A 212 4.52 6.57 2.96
C MET A 212 3.60 6.09 4.08
N LEU A 213 2.30 6.37 3.96
CA LEU A 213 1.30 5.92 4.93
C LEU A 213 0.47 4.76 4.36
N LYS A 214 0.44 3.67 5.07
CA LYS A 214 -0.45 2.52 4.81
C LYS A 214 -1.34 2.32 6.03
N VAL A 215 -2.64 2.56 5.87
CA VAL A 215 -3.59 2.63 6.99
C VAL A 215 -3.56 1.39 7.88
N ALA A 216 -3.55 0.19 7.29
CA ALA A 216 -3.61 -1.06 8.04
C ALA A 216 -2.32 -1.33 8.85
N PRO A 217 -1.11 -1.37 8.26
CA PRO A 217 0.11 -1.64 9.04
C PRO A 217 0.49 -0.51 10.02
N LEU A 218 -0.07 0.69 9.88
CA LEU A 218 0.17 1.80 10.81
C LEU A 218 -0.84 1.89 11.96
N GLY A 219 -1.90 1.08 11.94
CA GLY A 219 -2.86 1.00 13.06
C GLY A 219 -4.07 1.92 12.95
N GLY A 220 -4.47 2.28 11.72
CA GLY A 220 -5.69 3.01 11.44
C GLY A 220 -5.49 4.45 11.00
N ILE A 221 -6.60 5.14 10.71
CA ILE A 221 -6.62 6.52 10.19
C ILE A 221 -6.11 7.49 11.26
N LYS A 222 -6.61 7.40 12.47
CA LYS A 222 -6.24 8.32 13.56
C LYS A 222 -4.73 8.32 13.78
N ARG A 223 -4.15 7.12 13.95
CA ARG A 223 -2.71 6.97 14.18
C ARG A 223 -1.88 7.43 12.98
N SER A 224 -2.34 7.19 11.76
CA SER A 224 -1.67 7.65 10.54
C SER A 224 -1.68 9.19 10.44
N LEU A 225 -2.78 9.86 10.79
CA LEU A 225 -2.87 11.32 10.82
C LEU A 225 -1.97 11.92 11.91
N GLU A 226 -1.93 11.32 13.09
CA GLU A 226 -1.02 11.73 14.17
C GLU A 226 0.45 11.59 13.74
N LEU A 227 0.81 10.52 13.01
CA LEU A 227 2.15 10.30 12.49
C LEU A 227 2.52 11.36 11.43
N ALA A 228 1.60 11.67 10.51
CA ALA A 228 1.78 12.73 9.52
C ALA A 228 2.01 14.11 10.18
N ALA A 229 1.20 14.44 11.20
CA ALA A 229 1.32 15.68 11.96
C ALA A 229 2.62 15.76 12.77
N HIS A 230 3.12 14.62 13.27
CA HIS A 230 4.35 14.52 14.04
C HIS A 230 5.58 14.79 13.16
N HIS A 231 5.72 14.08 12.05
CA HIS A 231 6.90 14.18 11.18
C HIS A 231 6.87 15.37 10.23
N LYS A 232 5.70 15.91 9.89
CA LYS A 232 5.50 17.10 9.03
C LYS A 232 6.17 17.00 7.66
N LEU A 233 6.29 15.79 7.14
CA LEU A 233 6.76 15.53 5.79
C LEU A 233 5.60 15.46 4.80
N PRO A 234 5.81 15.73 3.50
CA PRO A 234 4.85 15.40 2.45
C PRO A 234 4.44 13.93 2.52
N VAL A 235 3.16 13.65 2.27
CA VAL A 235 2.55 12.33 2.47
C VAL A 235 2.10 11.71 1.16
N VAL A 236 2.30 10.41 1.02
CA VAL A 236 1.62 9.54 0.05
C VAL A 236 0.87 8.46 0.82
N VAL A 237 -0.44 8.31 0.58
CA VAL A 237 -1.19 7.16 1.08
C VAL A 237 -1.07 6.01 0.10
N SER A 238 -0.74 4.84 0.60
CA SER A 238 -0.56 3.63 -0.20
C SER A 238 -1.29 2.45 0.43
N SER A 239 -1.27 1.32 -0.25
CA SER A 239 -1.93 0.08 0.14
C SER A 239 -0.92 -1.04 0.38
N ALA A 240 -1.38 -2.10 1.04
CA ALA A 240 -0.68 -3.37 1.17
C ALA A 240 -1.46 -4.50 0.48
N LEU A 241 -2.06 -4.18 -0.67
CA LEU A 241 -2.85 -5.12 -1.47
C LEU A 241 -4.14 -5.57 -0.76
N GLU A 242 -4.83 -4.63 -0.16
CA GLU A 242 -6.14 -4.85 0.46
C GLU A 242 -7.24 -5.04 -0.60
N SER A 243 -8.35 -5.69 -0.19
CA SER A 243 -9.59 -5.71 -0.96
C SER A 243 -10.27 -4.33 -0.99
N ALA A 244 -11.37 -4.22 -1.70
CA ALA A 244 -12.17 -3.00 -1.76
C ALA A 244 -12.53 -2.44 -0.38
N VAL A 245 -12.63 -3.29 0.66
CA VAL A 245 -12.88 -2.87 2.05
C VAL A 245 -11.70 -2.06 2.57
N GLY A 246 -10.51 -2.64 2.66
CA GLY A 246 -9.34 -1.95 3.18
C GLY A 246 -8.87 -0.80 2.29
N ILE A 247 -9.03 -0.90 0.95
CA ILE A 247 -8.79 0.22 0.04
C ILE A 247 -9.70 1.40 0.37
N SER A 248 -10.99 1.17 0.70
CA SER A 248 -11.88 2.26 1.10
C SER A 248 -11.42 2.97 2.37
N HIS A 249 -10.83 2.23 3.30
CA HIS A 249 -10.22 2.78 4.52
C HIS A 249 -9.00 3.65 4.19
N GLY A 250 -8.14 3.19 3.26
CA GLY A 250 -7.04 3.99 2.71
C GLY A 250 -7.50 5.26 1.99
N LEU A 251 -8.59 5.20 1.21
CA LEU A 251 -9.19 6.38 0.55
C LEU A 251 -9.71 7.38 1.57
N ARG A 252 -10.32 6.93 2.67
CA ARG A 252 -10.75 7.81 3.78
C ARG A 252 -9.54 8.46 4.45
N LEU A 253 -8.46 7.74 4.73
CA LEU A 253 -7.22 8.33 5.23
C LEU A 253 -6.71 9.43 4.28
N ALA A 254 -6.61 9.13 2.98
CA ALA A 254 -6.16 10.10 1.98
C ALA A 254 -7.05 11.35 1.91
N SER A 255 -8.38 11.17 2.08
CA SER A 255 -9.32 12.29 2.09
C SER A 255 -9.21 13.17 3.33
N ALA A 256 -8.76 12.61 4.45
CA ALA A 256 -8.59 13.31 5.74
C ALA A 256 -7.26 14.08 5.85
N ILE A 257 -6.33 13.92 4.91
CA ILE A 257 -5.07 14.67 4.85
C ILE A 257 -5.31 15.98 4.11
N GLU A 258 -5.10 17.11 4.78
CA GLU A 258 -5.37 18.45 4.21
C GLU A 258 -4.51 18.71 2.96
N LYS A 259 -3.19 18.53 3.06
CA LYS A 259 -2.26 18.71 1.96
C LYS A 259 -1.80 17.36 1.42
N LEU A 260 -2.31 16.97 0.24
CA LEU A 260 -2.02 15.72 -0.43
C LEU A 260 -1.52 16.03 -1.85
N ASP A 261 -0.20 16.17 -1.98
CA ASP A 261 0.46 16.64 -3.22
C ASP A 261 0.70 15.52 -4.25
N TYR A 262 0.57 14.26 -3.85
CA TYR A 262 0.92 13.08 -4.64
C TYR A 262 -0.28 12.21 -4.95
N ALA A 263 -0.31 11.61 -6.14
CA ALA A 263 -1.23 10.51 -6.42
C ALA A 263 -1.00 9.36 -5.44
N CYS A 264 -2.04 8.70 -4.97
CA CYS A 264 -1.99 7.67 -3.94
C CYS A 264 -1.83 6.26 -4.53
N GLY A 265 -1.12 5.38 -3.83
CA GLY A 265 -0.96 3.97 -4.20
C GLY A 265 -2.16 3.11 -3.78
N LEU A 266 -3.39 3.56 -4.03
CA LEU A 266 -4.63 2.94 -3.56
C LEU A 266 -5.39 2.17 -4.65
N ALA A 267 -4.87 2.11 -5.88
CA ALA A 267 -5.53 1.42 -6.99
C ALA A 267 -5.08 -0.05 -7.15
N THR A 268 -4.52 -0.67 -6.12
CA THR A 268 -4.03 -2.06 -6.20
C THR A 268 -5.14 -3.10 -6.36
N GLY A 269 -6.40 -2.77 -6.09
CA GLY A 269 -7.56 -3.60 -6.42
C GLY A 269 -7.67 -3.92 -7.93
N ALA A 270 -7.08 -3.09 -8.80
CA ALA A 270 -7.00 -3.35 -10.24
C ALA A 270 -6.18 -4.62 -10.58
N LEU A 271 -5.35 -5.11 -9.66
CA LEU A 271 -4.57 -6.35 -9.81
C LEU A 271 -5.39 -7.62 -9.56
N PHE A 272 -6.56 -7.54 -8.94
CA PHE A 272 -7.46 -8.68 -8.74
C PHE A 272 -8.25 -8.99 -10.02
N GLU A 273 -8.52 -10.26 -10.27
CA GLU A 273 -9.46 -10.66 -11.33
C GLU A 273 -10.84 -10.09 -11.05
N GLU A 274 -11.26 -10.18 -9.81
CA GLU A 274 -12.48 -9.63 -9.28
C GLU A 274 -12.31 -9.37 -7.78
N ASP A 275 -13.00 -8.35 -7.26
CA ASP A 275 -12.97 -7.93 -5.86
C ASP A 275 -14.38 -8.01 -5.25
N LEU A 276 -14.49 -7.88 -3.95
CA LEU A 276 -15.74 -7.95 -3.17
C LEU A 276 -16.71 -6.81 -3.49
N ALA A 277 -16.20 -5.70 -3.95
CA ALA A 277 -16.96 -4.55 -4.45
C ALA A 277 -16.21 -3.87 -5.58
N THR A 278 -16.93 -3.08 -6.36
CA THR A 278 -16.32 -2.31 -7.45
C THR A 278 -15.90 -0.93 -6.96
N LEU A 279 -14.60 -0.64 -7.04
CA LEU A 279 -14.02 0.68 -6.82
C LEU A 279 -13.39 1.18 -8.14
N PRO A 280 -14.16 1.85 -9.02
CA PRO A 280 -13.69 2.21 -10.35
C PRO A 280 -12.63 3.33 -10.29
N ILE A 281 -11.65 3.24 -11.19
CA ILE A 281 -10.73 4.32 -11.48
C ILE A 281 -11.32 5.15 -12.62
N ASN A 282 -11.60 6.41 -12.37
CA ASN A 282 -12.15 7.35 -13.35
C ASN A 282 -11.17 8.49 -13.58
N ASN A 283 -10.62 8.61 -14.77
CA ASN A 283 -9.63 9.62 -15.13
C ASN A 283 -8.49 9.75 -14.11
N GLY A 284 -7.90 8.63 -13.71
CA GLY A 284 -6.78 8.59 -12.77
C GLY A 284 -7.15 8.84 -11.31
N ALA A 285 -8.43 8.81 -10.95
CA ALA A 285 -8.89 9.04 -9.58
C ALA A 285 -9.94 8.00 -9.14
N MET A 286 -10.03 7.79 -7.82
CA MET A 286 -11.04 6.95 -7.17
C MET A 286 -11.89 7.78 -6.23
N SER A 287 -13.20 7.48 -6.17
CA SER A 287 -14.13 8.15 -5.25
C SER A 287 -13.99 7.62 -3.82
N VAL A 288 -14.12 8.52 -2.85
CA VAL A 288 -14.11 8.17 -1.42
C VAL A 288 -15.52 7.74 -1.02
N ASN A 289 -15.78 6.46 -1.15
CA ASN A 289 -17.09 5.85 -0.86
C ASN A 289 -16.93 4.64 0.07
N THR A 290 -17.99 4.33 0.82
CA THR A 290 -18.11 3.03 1.48
C THR A 290 -18.51 1.99 0.43
N PRO A 291 -17.73 0.93 0.21
CA PRO A 291 -18.09 -0.09 -0.76
C PRO A 291 -19.31 -0.87 -0.29
N VAL A 292 -20.20 -1.18 -1.22
CA VAL A 292 -21.28 -2.13 -0.99
C VAL A 292 -20.73 -3.52 -1.33
N ILE A 293 -20.57 -4.34 -0.30
CA ILE A 293 -20.03 -5.69 -0.46
C ILE A 293 -21.09 -6.58 -1.10
N ASP A 294 -20.69 -7.32 -2.10
CA ASP A 294 -21.50 -8.26 -2.84
C ASP A 294 -21.49 -9.63 -2.12
N ASP A 295 -22.63 -10.04 -1.60
CA ASP A 295 -22.77 -11.29 -0.84
C ASP A 295 -22.50 -12.53 -1.73
N GLU A 296 -22.83 -12.51 -3.02
CA GLU A 296 -22.51 -13.61 -3.94
C GLU A 296 -20.98 -13.75 -4.14
N ARG A 297 -20.27 -12.63 -4.17
CA ARG A 297 -18.79 -12.62 -4.25
C ARG A 297 -18.14 -13.09 -2.95
N LEU A 298 -18.69 -12.69 -1.78
CA LEU A 298 -18.25 -13.21 -0.49
C LEU A 298 -18.34 -14.74 -0.42
N GLU A 299 -19.44 -15.31 -0.90
CA GLU A 299 -19.67 -16.76 -0.96
C GLU A 299 -18.72 -17.43 -1.98
N ARG A 300 -18.63 -16.86 -3.20
CA ARG A 300 -17.82 -17.40 -4.30
C ARG A 300 -16.33 -17.43 -3.99
N PHE A 301 -15.82 -16.40 -3.32
CA PHE A 301 -14.41 -16.31 -2.95
C PHE A 301 -14.14 -16.81 -1.53
N ALA A 302 -15.11 -17.43 -0.87
CA ALA A 302 -14.90 -17.96 0.47
C ALA A 302 -13.69 -18.91 0.51
N ALA A 303 -12.79 -18.67 1.45
CA ALA A 303 -11.64 -19.54 1.67
C ALA A 303 -12.07 -20.91 2.20
N THR A 304 -11.22 -21.92 2.10
CA THR A 304 -11.51 -23.25 2.63
C THR A 304 -11.74 -23.23 4.14
N PRO A 305 -12.49 -24.19 4.71
CA PRO A 305 -12.72 -24.28 6.14
C PRO A 305 -11.40 -24.29 6.96
N GLU A 306 -10.35 -24.93 6.45
CA GLU A 306 -9.03 -24.97 7.10
C GLU A 306 -8.39 -23.59 7.11
N ARG A 307 -8.55 -22.79 6.04
CA ARG A 307 -8.02 -21.42 5.99
C ARG A 307 -8.83 -20.48 6.88
N LEU A 308 -10.14 -20.64 6.92
CA LEU A 308 -11.01 -19.91 7.87
C LEU A 308 -10.58 -20.15 9.32
N GLU A 309 -10.33 -21.41 9.69
CA GLU A 309 -9.87 -21.75 11.04
C GLU A 309 -8.46 -21.20 11.34
N TRP A 310 -7.56 -21.24 10.36
CA TRP A 310 -6.24 -20.62 10.49
C TRP A 310 -6.33 -19.11 10.79
N TRP A 311 -7.18 -18.38 10.05
CA TRP A 311 -7.38 -16.94 10.26
C TRP A 311 -8.07 -16.64 11.60
N ARG A 312 -9.02 -17.50 12.02
CA ARG A 312 -9.65 -17.42 13.34
C ARG A 312 -8.62 -17.52 14.46
N ASN A 313 -7.73 -18.49 14.38
CA ASN A 313 -6.66 -18.69 15.34
C ASN A 313 -5.67 -17.50 15.32
N ARG A 314 -5.32 -17.02 14.14
CA ARG A 314 -4.46 -15.85 13.96
C ARG A 314 -5.03 -14.59 14.60
N ILE A 315 -6.29 -14.27 14.32
CA ILE A 315 -6.98 -13.13 14.95
C ILE A 315 -6.99 -13.28 16.48
N THR A 316 -7.28 -14.48 16.96
CA THR A 316 -7.33 -14.77 18.42
C THR A 316 -5.97 -14.55 19.07
N GLU A 317 -4.87 -14.97 18.43
CA GLU A 317 -3.51 -14.77 18.90
C GLU A 317 -3.13 -13.28 18.91
N VAL A 318 -3.35 -12.58 17.80
CA VAL A 318 -3.06 -11.14 17.67
C VAL A 318 -3.90 -10.33 18.67
N TRP A 319 -5.15 -10.70 18.91
CA TRP A 319 -6.01 -10.07 19.90
C TRP A 319 -5.45 -10.15 21.33
N LYS A 320 -4.85 -11.28 21.70
CA LYS A 320 -4.20 -11.45 23.02
C LYS A 320 -2.95 -10.57 23.15
N LEU A 321 -2.19 -10.39 22.06
CA LEU A 321 -1.00 -9.54 22.04
C LEU A 321 -1.34 -8.06 22.16
N ARG A 322 -2.40 -7.60 21.48
CA ARG A 322 -2.93 -6.24 21.54
C ARG A 322 -3.19 -5.73 22.96
N ARG A 323 -3.64 -6.59 23.88
CA ARG A 323 -3.91 -6.21 25.29
C ARG A 323 -2.67 -6.07 26.16
N ARG A 324 -1.49 -6.40 25.64
CA ARG A 324 -0.20 -6.38 26.37
C ARG A 324 0.73 -5.28 25.85
N ALA A 325 0.37 -4.61 24.79
CA ALA A 325 1.08 -3.48 24.20
C ALA A 325 0.48 -2.15 24.68
#